data_c4baf13b640a4a9a5d3b6ffbb5372d8a
#
_entry.id   c4baf13b640a4a9a5d3b6ffbb5372d8a
#
_cell.length_a   1.000
_cell.length_b   1.000
_cell.length_c   1.000
_cell.angle_alpha   90.00
_cell.angle_beta   90.00
_cell.angle_gamma   90.00
#
_symmetry.space_group_name_H-M   'P 1'
#
loop_
_entity.id
_entity.type
_entity.pdbx_description
1 polymer ?
#
loop_
_entity_poly.entity_id
_entity_poly.type
_entity_poly.pdbx_seq_one_letter_code
_entity_poly.pdbx_strand_id
1 'polypeptide(L)'
;MRAARLHEYTDDMTQGLSIDDVAKPQITTSDGVVVAVEGAGWCQTDNHIIEGMWEQYVPQPLPMTLGHENAGTVIETGDEVNLVSEGDQVICHPVQTCGTCRPCRQGETMYCENDAFNGLTTDGGFADQLLTSERSVIPLPDGVDPADIAPHADAGITAYHAAKKAVDGLNPGDAAVVIGIGGLGHIGLQCLDEMSAADLVAVDIKESARQLAEDLGAHYTIDPRSEDVADVIGDITDGAGAAQVLDFVGADETTALAPDICAAGGDHHIIGYGGHIHEPAQALVNGEFAFQGNIVGRYAELQELVALVEREAVDLHTTRYDLDAVNEVAEKLEHGEIDGRAVITP
;
A
#
# COMPACT_ATOMS: atom_id res chain seq x y z
N MET A 1 19.03 -20.62 -2.71
CA MET A 1 17.77 -20.24 -2.09
C MET A 1 16.68 -20.24 -3.12
N ARG A 2 15.43 -20.48 -2.72
CA ARG A 2 14.27 -20.43 -3.62
C ARG A 2 13.84 -18.97 -3.83
N ALA A 3 13.39 -18.64 -5.04
CA ALA A 3 12.86 -17.34 -5.37
C ALA A 3 11.85 -17.43 -6.52
N ALA A 4 10.73 -16.71 -6.43
CA ALA A 4 9.75 -16.59 -7.51
C ALA A 4 10.17 -15.43 -8.43
N ARG A 5 10.49 -15.74 -9.67
CA ARG A 5 11.10 -14.80 -10.62
C ARG A 5 10.28 -14.58 -11.86
N LEU A 6 10.18 -13.33 -12.27
CA LEU A 6 9.69 -12.91 -13.57
C LEU A 6 10.83 -12.97 -14.58
N HIS A 7 10.68 -13.79 -15.64
CA HIS A 7 11.65 -13.91 -16.73
C HIS A 7 11.27 -13.11 -17.96
N GLU A 8 9.99 -13.02 -18.24
CA GLU A 8 9.40 -12.26 -19.35
C GLU A 8 8.00 -11.80 -18.97
N TYR A 9 7.55 -10.69 -19.54
CA TYR A 9 6.20 -10.17 -19.32
C TYR A 9 5.14 -11.08 -19.99
N THR A 10 4.00 -11.22 -19.33
CA THR A 10 2.89 -12.06 -19.81
C THR A 10 1.55 -11.59 -19.27
N ASP A 11 0.49 -11.77 -20.04
CA ASP A 11 -0.90 -11.60 -19.59
C ASP A 11 -1.46 -12.88 -18.93
N ASP A 12 -0.69 -13.98 -18.90
CA ASP A 12 -1.09 -15.26 -18.28
C ASP A 12 -0.55 -15.36 -16.85
N MET A 13 -1.36 -14.97 -15.87
CA MET A 13 -1.01 -15.00 -14.45
C MET A 13 -0.71 -16.39 -13.92
N THR A 14 -1.25 -17.45 -14.57
CA THR A 14 -1.00 -18.83 -14.14
C THR A 14 0.44 -19.30 -14.39
N GLN A 15 1.22 -18.54 -15.17
CA GLN A 15 2.61 -18.85 -15.55
C GLN A 15 3.53 -17.63 -15.46
N GLY A 16 3.10 -16.56 -14.77
CA GLY A 16 3.84 -15.30 -14.68
C GLY A 16 5.21 -15.44 -14.00
N LEU A 17 5.27 -16.24 -12.95
CA LEU A 17 6.50 -16.43 -12.18
C LEU A 17 6.98 -17.89 -12.21
N SER A 18 8.31 -18.05 -12.21
CA SER A 18 8.98 -19.36 -12.05
C SER A 18 9.69 -19.43 -10.71
N ILE A 19 9.61 -20.59 -10.05
CA ILE A 19 10.41 -20.84 -8.83
C ILE A 19 11.80 -21.30 -9.24
N ASP A 20 12.80 -20.46 -8.99
CA ASP A 20 14.19 -20.70 -9.33
C ASP A 20 15.04 -20.98 -8.09
N ASP A 21 16.08 -21.79 -8.27
CA ASP A 21 17.21 -21.87 -7.32
C ASP A 21 18.25 -20.80 -7.67
N VAL A 22 18.33 -19.76 -6.84
CA VAL A 22 19.25 -18.63 -7.04
C VAL A 22 20.35 -18.59 -5.97
N ALA A 23 21.41 -17.84 -6.23
CA ALA A 23 22.43 -17.57 -5.21
C ALA A 23 21.81 -16.77 -4.05
N LYS A 24 22.27 -17.03 -2.83
CA LYS A 24 21.91 -16.19 -1.68
C LYS A 24 22.41 -14.78 -1.87
N PRO A 25 21.64 -13.75 -1.43
CA PRO A 25 22.14 -12.38 -1.47
C PRO A 25 23.40 -12.23 -0.62
N GLN A 26 24.28 -11.33 -1.02
CA GLN A 26 25.51 -11.03 -0.30
C GLN A 26 25.56 -9.54 0.02
N ILE A 27 25.94 -9.21 1.24
CA ILE A 27 26.14 -7.82 1.64
C ILE A 27 27.33 -7.24 0.86
N THR A 28 27.07 -6.16 0.14
CA THR A 28 28.08 -5.45 -0.66
C THR A 28 28.32 -4.02 -0.17
N THR A 29 27.52 -3.54 0.79
CA THR A 29 27.63 -2.22 1.41
C THR A 29 27.71 -2.37 2.92
N SER A 30 28.36 -1.42 3.60
CA SER A 30 28.55 -1.49 5.07
C SER A 30 27.24 -1.36 5.87
N ASP A 31 26.17 -0.83 5.26
CA ASP A 31 24.83 -0.66 5.81
C ASP A 31 23.82 -1.74 5.34
N GLY A 32 24.29 -2.76 4.63
CA GLY A 32 23.45 -3.85 4.11
C GLY A 32 22.88 -4.72 5.22
N VAL A 33 21.66 -5.20 5.01
CA VAL A 33 20.94 -6.12 5.91
C VAL A 33 20.34 -7.25 5.07
N VAL A 34 20.57 -8.50 5.45
CA VAL A 34 19.90 -9.67 4.89
C VAL A 34 18.81 -10.13 5.85
N VAL A 35 17.60 -10.25 5.32
CA VAL A 35 16.42 -10.69 6.06
C VAL A 35 15.99 -12.07 5.55
N ALA A 36 15.81 -13.04 6.45
CA ALA A 36 15.05 -14.26 6.15
C ALA A 36 13.58 -13.85 6.09
N VAL A 37 12.97 -13.95 4.91
CA VAL A 37 11.59 -13.51 4.70
C VAL A 37 10.63 -14.50 5.37
N GLU A 38 9.75 -14.00 6.22
CA GLU A 38 8.68 -14.77 6.86
C GLU A 38 7.31 -14.44 6.24
N GLY A 39 7.19 -13.24 5.67
CA GLY A 39 6.03 -12.82 4.90
C GLY A 39 6.40 -11.80 3.83
N ALA A 40 5.79 -11.98 2.65
CA ALA A 40 5.82 -11.03 1.55
C ALA A 40 4.40 -10.82 1.02
N GLY A 41 3.83 -9.64 1.22
CA GLY A 41 2.49 -9.31 0.76
C GLY A 41 2.42 -9.27 -0.76
N TRP A 42 1.28 -9.69 -1.31
CA TRP A 42 0.98 -9.60 -2.73
C TRP A 42 0.15 -8.36 -3.03
N CYS A 43 0.62 -7.51 -3.93
CA CYS A 43 -0.01 -6.28 -4.35
C CYS A 43 -0.51 -6.38 -5.80
N GLN A 44 -1.50 -5.57 -6.17
CA GLN A 44 -1.92 -5.43 -7.58
C GLN A 44 -0.76 -4.95 -8.47
N THR A 45 0.19 -4.20 -7.91
CA THR A 45 1.39 -3.78 -8.62
C THR A 45 2.25 -4.96 -9.08
N ASP A 46 2.29 -6.09 -8.34
CA ASP A 46 3.01 -7.29 -8.80
C ASP A 46 2.37 -7.86 -10.07
N ASN A 47 1.02 -7.92 -10.15
CA ASN A 47 0.32 -8.31 -11.39
C ASN A 47 0.64 -7.33 -12.54
N HIS A 48 0.58 -6.01 -12.29
CA HIS A 48 0.91 -5.01 -13.30
C HIS A 48 2.36 -5.09 -13.78
N ILE A 49 3.31 -5.52 -12.92
CA ILE A 49 4.70 -5.79 -13.32
C ILE A 49 4.77 -7.02 -14.19
N ILE A 50 4.06 -8.11 -13.85
CA ILE A 50 3.99 -9.34 -14.66
C ILE A 50 3.46 -9.03 -16.06
N GLU A 51 2.43 -8.18 -16.17
CA GLU A 51 1.85 -7.71 -17.45
C GLU A 51 2.78 -6.75 -18.23
N GLY A 52 3.84 -6.24 -17.62
CA GLY A 52 4.73 -5.25 -18.23
C GLY A 52 4.18 -3.83 -18.28
N MET A 53 3.12 -3.51 -17.56
CA MET A 53 2.55 -2.14 -17.52
C MET A 53 3.54 -1.09 -17.03
N TRP A 54 4.49 -1.50 -16.17
CA TRP A 54 5.51 -0.63 -15.61
C TRP A 54 6.76 -0.45 -16.50
N GLU A 55 6.94 -1.29 -17.55
CA GLU A 55 8.17 -1.28 -18.38
C GLU A 55 8.52 0.11 -18.93
N GLN A 56 7.51 0.88 -19.35
CA GLN A 56 7.73 2.22 -19.91
C GLN A 56 8.11 3.28 -18.86
N TYR A 57 7.81 3.05 -17.59
CA TYR A 57 8.08 3.99 -16.50
C TYR A 57 9.32 3.60 -15.70
N VAL A 58 9.41 2.35 -15.36
CA VAL A 58 10.50 1.75 -14.57
C VAL A 58 10.86 0.40 -15.19
N PRO A 59 11.83 0.34 -16.13
CA PRO A 59 12.26 -0.93 -16.73
C PRO A 59 12.80 -1.89 -15.66
N GLN A 60 12.25 -3.09 -15.58
CA GLN A 60 12.71 -4.13 -14.66
C GLN A 60 13.94 -4.85 -15.20
N PRO A 61 14.94 -5.16 -14.34
CA PRO A 61 16.13 -5.90 -14.73
C PRO A 61 15.86 -7.42 -14.80
N LEU A 62 15.07 -7.86 -15.79
CA LEU A 62 14.70 -9.27 -15.94
C LEU A 62 15.92 -10.19 -16.20
N PRO A 63 15.95 -11.41 -15.62
CA PRO A 63 14.95 -11.97 -14.71
C PRO A 63 15.07 -11.38 -13.29
N MET A 64 13.94 -11.06 -12.63
CA MET A 64 13.88 -10.40 -11.33
C MET A 64 12.92 -11.12 -10.37
N THR A 65 13.28 -11.14 -9.08
CA THR A 65 12.39 -11.61 -8.01
C THR A 65 11.44 -10.47 -7.63
N LEU A 66 10.11 -10.71 -7.65
CA LEU A 66 9.10 -9.73 -7.24
C LEU A 66 8.88 -9.75 -5.71
N GLY A 67 7.88 -9.00 -5.25
CA GLY A 67 7.48 -8.88 -3.85
C GLY A 67 8.13 -7.69 -3.15
N HIS A 68 7.33 -6.66 -2.89
CA HIS A 68 7.80 -5.41 -2.30
C HIS A 68 7.23 -5.14 -0.90
N GLU A 69 6.40 -6.02 -0.35
CA GLU A 69 5.80 -5.92 0.99
C GLU A 69 6.42 -6.95 1.93
N ASN A 70 7.55 -6.65 2.54
CA ASN A 70 8.38 -7.68 3.16
C ASN A 70 8.57 -7.49 4.66
N ALA A 71 8.52 -8.60 5.40
CA ALA A 71 8.93 -8.68 6.80
C ALA A 71 9.55 -10.04 7.11
N GLY A 72 10.36 -10.11 8.16
CA GLY A 72 11.04 -11.33 8.56
C GLY A 72 12.12 -11.10 9.61
N THR A 73 13.05 -12.04 9.72
CA THR A 73 14.13 -12.01 10.71
C THR A 73 15.47 -11.66 10.07
N VAL A 74 16.21 -10.73 10.67
CA VAL A 74 17.58 -10.36 10.26
C VAL A 74 18.51 -11.55 10.47
N ILE A 75 19.26 -11.94 9.42
CA ILE A 75 20.20 -13.08 9.47
C ILE A 75 21.66 -12.71 9.19
N GLU A 76 21.91 -11.52 8.64
CA GLU A 76 23.25 -11.01 8.39
C GLU A 76 23.22 -9.47 8.33
N THR A 77 24.25 -8.81 8.89
CA THR A 77 24.35 -7.33 8.89
C THR A 77 25.74 -6.89 8.44
N GLY A 78 25.80 -5.76 7.75
CA GLY A 78 27.06 -5.08 7.43
C GLY A 78 27.73 -4.44 8.63
N ASP A 79 29.01 -4.12 8.50
CA ASP A 79 29.86 -3.66 9.62
C ASP A 79 29.44 -2.31 10.24
N GLU A 80 28.65 -1.49 9.53
CA GLU A 80 28.16 -0.17 10.01
C GLU A 80 26.68 -0.18 10.44
N VAL A 81 26.02 -1.34 10.40
CA VAL A 81 24.64 -1.49 10.90
C VAL A 81 24.64 -1.40 12.43
N ASN A 82 23.77 -0.53 12.96
CA ASN A 82 23.65 -0.27 14.41
C ASN A 82 22.19 -0.36 14.92
N LEU A 83 21.20 -0.27 14.00
CA LEU A 83 19.79 -0.26 14.36
C LEU A 83 19.26 -1.64 14.72
N VAL A 84 19.76 -2.68 14.04
CA VAL A 84 19.31 -4.07 14.17
C VAL A 84 20.49 -5.03 14.29
N SER A 85 20.25 -6.20 14.81
CA SER A 85 21.18 -7.31 14.96
C SER A 85 20.60 -8.61 14.40
N GLU A 86 21.45 -9.61 14.15
CA GLU A 86 20.96 -10.95 13.79
C GLU A 86 19.99 -11.48 14.85
N GLY A 87 18.83 -11.97 14.39
CA GLY A 87 17.73 -12.46 15.22
C GLY A 87 16.62 -11.45 15.47
N ASP A 88 16.82 -10.16 15.16
CA ASP A 88 15.76 -9.15 15.29
C ASP A 88 14.72 -9.33 14.18
N GLN A 89 13.44 -9.23 14.55
CA GLN A 89 12.32 -9.21 13.60
C GLN A 89 12.11 -7.79 13.08
N VAL A 90 11.90 -7.68 11.76
CA VAL A 90 11.77 -6.39 11.07
C VAL A 90 10.67 -6.40 10.01
N ILE A 91 10.10 -5.23 9.75
CA ILE A 91 9.39 -4.91 8.50
C ILE A 91 10.30 -4.05 7.62
N CYS A 92 10.23 -4.27 6.31
CA CYS A 92 11.13 -3.63 5.35
C CYS A 92 10.36 -2.58 4.53
N HIS A 93 10.66 -1.30 4.73
CA HIS A 93 10.20 -0.25 3.81
C HIS A 93 10.71 -0.57 2.40
N PRO A 94 9.86 -0.54 1.35
CA PRO A 94 10.25 -1.03 0.02
C PRO A 94 11.32 -0.16 -0.65
N VAL A 95 11.36 1.15 -0.32
CA VAL A 95 12.32 2.09 -0.88
C VAL A 95 13.62 2.08 -0.09
N GLN A 96 14.71 1.64 -0.73
CA GLN A 96 16.08 1.80 -0.19
C GLN A 96 16.58 3.19 -0.54
N THR A 97 16.97 3.97 0.46
CA THR A 97 17.26 5.40 0.30
C THR A 97 18.73 5.73 0.49
N CYS A 98 19.25 6.73 -0.25
CA CYS A 98 20.65 7.13 -0.12
C CYS A 98 20.97 7.94 1.16
N GLY A 99 19.97 8.49 1.85
CA GLY A 99 20.13 9.30 3.06
C GLY A 99 20.82 10.65 2.87
N THR A 100 21.32 10.99 1.67
CA THR A 100 22.18 12.16 1.44
C THR A 100 21.59 13.21 0.49
N CYS A 101 20.68 12.84 -0.40
CA CYS A 101 19.99 13.76 -1.30
C CYS A 101 19.05 14.71 -0.54
N ARG A 102 18.57 15.73 -1.21
CA ARG A 102 17.70 16.75 -0.58
C ARG A 102 16.41 16.16 0.01
N PRO A 103 15.62 15.34 -0.71
CA PRO A 103 14.43 14.71 -0.14
C PRO A 103 14.75 13.87 1.12
N CYS A 104 15.78 13.03 1.09
CA CYS A 104 16.17 12.24 2.26
C CYS A 104 16.51 13.10 3.47
N ARG A 105 17.23 14.24 3.26
CA ARG A 105 17.59 15.17 4.33
C ARG A 105 16.39 15.95 4.89
N GLN A 106 15.28 15.97 4.18
CA GLN A 106 14.02 16.59 4.60
C GLN A 106 13.04 15.57 5.22
N GLY A 107 13.39 14.28 5.24
CA GLY A 107 12.53 13.20 5.71
C GLY A 107 11.55 12.69 4.64
N GLU A 108 11.61 13.23 3.44
CA GLU A 108 10.78 12.85 2.28
C GLU A 108 11.42 11.63 1.57
N THR A 109 11.53 10.52 2.28
CA THR A 109 12.34 9.36 1.86
C THR A 109 11.82 8.69 0.61
N MET A 110 10.51 8.68 0.35
CA MET A 110 9.91 8.14 -0.87
C MET A 110 10.30 8.91 -2.15
N TYR A 111 10.84 10.13 -2.03
CA TYR A 111 11.31 10.92 -3.16
C TYR A 111 12.83 10.90 -3.30
N CYS A 112 13.50 9.87 -2.79
CA CYS A 112 14.95 9.74 -2.91
C CYS A 112 15.38 9.79 -4.38
N GLU A 113 16.39 10.63 -4.69
CA GLU A 113 16.91 10.79 -6.07
C GLU A 113 17.81 9.63 -6.51
N ASN A 114 18.21 8.76 -5.60
CA ASN A 114 19.10 7.62 -5.82
C ASN A 114 18.56 6.41 -5.04
N ASP A 115 17.30 6.13 -5.23
CA ASP A 115 16.65 4.98 -4.60
C ASP A 115 16.88 3.68 -5.35
N ALA A 116 16.64 2.59 -4.63
CA ALA A 116 16.35 1.29 -5.17
C ALA A 116 15.03 0.82 -4.53
N PHE A 117 14.22 0.07 -5.26
CA PHE A 117 12.93 -0.39 -4.79
C PHE A 117 12.91 -1.92 -4.85
N ASN A 118 12.83 -2.56 -3.68
CA ASN A 118 12.77 -4.02 -3.60
C ASN A 118 11.52 -4.53 -4.30
N GLY A 119 11.68 -5.53 -5.18
CA GLY A 119 10.59 -6.12 -5.97
C GLY A 119 10.17 -5.30 -7.20
N LEU A 120 10.81 -4.13 -7.47
CA LEU A 120 10.53 -3.29 -8.63
C LEU A 120 11.79 -2.94 -9.44
N THR A 121 12.86 -2.49 -8.78
CA THR A 121 14.15 -2.16 -9.44
C THR A 121 15.30 -3.06 -8.98
N THR A 122 15.11 -3.78 -7.90
CA THR A 122 16.01 -4.80 -7.36
C THR A 122 15.21 -6.02 -6.93
N ASP A 123 15.87 -7.17 -6.73
CA ASP A 123 15.22 -8.38 -6.25
C ASP A 123 14.41 -8.12 -4.96
N GLY A 124 13.20 -8.66 -4.89
CA GLY A 124 12.23 -8.53 -3.81
C GLY A 124 12.14 -9.76 -2.93
N GLY A 125 11.06 -9.84 -2.15
CA GLY A 125 10.90 -10.82 -1.07
C GLY A 125 10.04 -12.03 -1.41
N PHE A 126 9.62 -12.26 -2.65
CA PHE A 126 9.07 -13.57 -3.00
C PHE A 126 10.21 -14.60 -3.10
N ALA A 127 10.96 -14.74 -2.02
CA ALA A 127 12.15 -15.58 -1.89
C ALA A 127 12.47 -15.88 -0.43
N ASP A 128 13.28 -16.93 -0.17
CA ASP A 128 13.74 -17.26 1.18
C ASP A 128 14.47 -16.11 1.90
N GLN A 129 15.17 -15.24 1.15
CA GLN A 129 15.98 -14.14 1.72
C GLN A 129 15.92 -12.89 0.85
N LEU A 130 15.91 -11.73 1.51
CA LEU A 130 15.90 -10.40 0.91
C LEU A 130 17.16 -9.63 1.35
N LEU A 131 17.82 -8.94 0.40
CA LEU A 131 18.84 -7.93 0.70
C LEU A 131 18.22 -6.54 0.70
N THR A 132 18.42 -5.83 1.77
CA THR A 132 17.99 -4.43 1.93
C THR A 132 19.07 -3.62 2.66
N SER A 133 18.73 -2.45 3.21
CA SER A 133 19.66 -1.62 3.98
C SER A 133 19.10 -1.29 5.36
N GLU A 134 19.98 -0.91 6.29
CA GLU A 134 19.58 -0.41 7.62
C GLU A 134 18.53 0.71 7.54
N ARG A 135 18.59 1.55 6.48
CA ARG A 135 17.67 2.67 6.27
C ARG A 135 16.25 2.25 5.88
N SER A 136 16.08 0.98 5.54
CA SER A 136 14.79 0.44 5.09
C SER A 136 14.18 -0.54 6.09
N VAL A 137 14.88 -0.95 7.14
CA VAL A 137 14.33 -1.86 8.15
C VAL A 137 13.80 -1.11 9.36
N ILE A 138 12.69 -1.58 9.90
CA ILE A 138 12.08 -1.10 11.13
C ILE A 138 11.95 -2.32 12.06
N PRO A 139 12.58 -2.29 13.26
CA PRO A 139 12.41 -3.35 14.25
C PRO A 139 10.93 -3.49 14.65
N LEU A 140 10.45 -4.72 14.72
CA LEU A 140 9.09 -5.02 15.16
C LEU A 140 9.02 -5.08 16.70
N PRO A 141 7.90 -4.63 17.29
CA PRO A 141 7.62 -4.86 18.71
C PRO A 141 7.48 -6.35 19.03
N ASP A 142 7.75 -6.71 20.29
CA ASP A 142 7.56 -8.08 20.77
C ASP A 142 6.10 -8.56 20.56
N GLY A 143 5.95 -9.72 19.92
CA GLY A 143 4.65 -10.35 19.72
C GLY A 143 3.96 -9.99 18.40
N VAL A 144 4.52 -9.10 17.60
CA VAL A 144 4.04 -8.83 16.23
C VAL A 144 4.64 -9.90 15.30
N ASP A 145 3.77 -10.65 14.61
CA ASP A 145 4.20 -11.68 13.65
C ASP A 145 4.63 -11.04 12.32
N PRO A 146 5.87 -11.25 11.85
CA PRO A 146 6.34 -10.68 10.58
C PRO A 146 5.47 -11.04 9.38
N ALA A 147 4.93 -12.26 9.33
CA ALA A 147 4.10 -12.66 8.20
C ALA A 147 2.75 -11.91 8.17
N ASP A 148 2.19 -11.58 9.33
CA ASP A 148 0.92 -10.84 9.38
C ASP A 148 1.11 -9.36 9.08
N ILE A 149 2.25 -8.76 9.51
CA ILE A 149 2.50 -7.33 9.30
C ILE A 149 3.06 -6.99 7.91
N ALA A 150 3.60 -7.97 7.17
CA ALA A 150 4.30 -7.73 5.90
C ALA A 150 3.56 -6.82 4.91
N PRO A 151 2.22 -6.93 4.69
CA PRO A 151 1.53 -6.04 3.77
C PRO A 151 1.53 -4.56 4.19
N HIS A 152 1.81 -4.26 5.45
CA HIS A 152 1.97 -2.86 5.87
C HIS A 152 3.21 -2.18 5.29
N ALA A 153 4.18 -2.94 4.76
CA ALA A 153 5.38 -2.39 4.14
C ALA A 153 5.08 -1.52 2.91
N ASP A 154 4.00 -1.82 2.15
CA ASP A 154 3.57 -0.98 1.03
C ASP A 154 2.07 -0.64 1.09
N ALA A 155 1.17 -1.63 1.10
CA ALA A 155 -0.27 -1.34 1.14
C ALA A 155 -0.66 -0.55 2.39
N GLY A 156 -0.14 -0.94 3.56
CA GLY A 156 -0.42 -0.24 4.80
C GLY A 156 0.15 1.17 4.84
N ILE A 157 1.43 1.34 4.52
CA ILE A 157 2.06 2.66 4.52
C ILE A 157 1.43 3.60 3.49
N THR A 158 1.03 3.09 2.31
CA THR A 158 0.36 3.87 1.27
C THR A 158 -0.99 4.38 1.76
N ALA A 159 -1.77 3.51 2.40
CA ALA A 159 -3.05 3.87 2.99
C ALA A 159 -2.89 4.87 4.16
N TYR A 160 -1.91 4.61 5.04
CA TYR A 160 -1.58 5.50 6.17
C TYR A 160 -1.13 6.88 5.69
N HIS A 161 -0.25 6.96 4.68
CA HIS A 161 0.23 8.22 4.11
C HIS A 161 -0.91 9.06 3.55
N ALA A 162 -1.83 8.45 2.80
CA ALA A 162 -3.01 9.13 2.27
C ALA A 162 -3.94 9.61 3.40
N ALA A 163 -4.24 8.74 4.38
CA ALA A 163 -5.06 9.09 5.53
C ALA A 163 -4.43 10.23 6.35
N LYS A 164 -3.11 10.17 6.61
CA LYS A 164 -2.39 11.22 7.34
C LYS A 164 -2.44 12.59 6.67
N LYS A 165 -2.37 12.62 5.32
CA LYS A 165 -2.53 13.88 4.56
C LYS A 165 -3.97 14.38 4.63
N ALA A 166 -4.95 13.48 4.56
CA ALA A 166 -6.36 13.82 4.62
C ALA A 166 -6.77 14.39 6.00
N VAL A 167 -6.24 13.84 7.08
CA VAL A 167 -6.56 14.27 8.45
C VAL A 167 -6.23 15.75 8.70
N ASP A 168 -5.20 16.32 8.06
CA ASP A 168 -4.86 17.73 8.17
C ASP A 168 -5.99 18.67 7.67
N GLY A 169 -6.89 18.17 6.80
CA GLY A 169 -8.05 18.89 6.27
C GLY A 169 -9.38 18.56 6.95
N LEU A 170 -9.40 17.72 8.01
CA LEU A 170 -10.61 17.28 8.68
C LEU A 170 -10.85 17.99 10.02
N ASN A 171 -12.10 18.38 10.26
CA ASN A 171 -12.56 18.81 11.57
C ASN A 171 -13.57 17.79 12.13
N PRO A 172 -13.83 17.77 13.44
CA PRO A 172 -14.88 16.93 14.02
C PRO A 172 -16.24 17.17 13.37
N GLY A 173 -16.86 16.11 12.84
CA GLY A 173 -18.15 16.15 12.15
C GLY A 173 -18.08 16.45 10.65
N ASP A 174 -16.87 16.67 10.07
CA ASP A 174 -16.70 16.65 8.63
C ASP A 174 -16.84 15.21 8.09
N ALA A 175 -17.31 15.05 6.86
CA ALA A 175 -17.35 13.74 6.21
C ALA A 175 -16.02 13.42 5.49
N ALA A 176 -15.52 12.19 5.72
CA ALA A 176 -14.42 11.60 4.97
C ALA A 176 -14.91 10.35 4.22
N VAL A 177 -14.76 10.34 2.91
CA VAL A 177 -15.23 9.26 2.04
C VAL A 177 -14.06 8.36 1.64
N VAL A 178 -14.22 7.04 1.80
CA VAL A 178 -13.27 6.03 1.35
C VAL A 178 -13.90 5.23 0.22
N ILE A 179 -13.35 5.33 -0.97
CA ILE A 179 -13.83 4.61 -2.17
C ILE A 179 -12.95 3.39 -2.41
N GLY A 180 -13.56 2.20 -2.38
CA GLY A 180 -12.89 0.92 -2.53
C GLY A 180 -12.34 0.37 -1.22
N ILE A 181 -13.08 -0.52 -0.56
CA ILE A 181 -12.73 -1.17 0.70
C ILE A 181 -12.04 -2.52 0.43
N GLY A 182 -11.04 -2.49 -0.44
CA GLY A 182 -10.18 -3.63 -0.78
C GLY A 182 -8.92 -3.69 0.08
N GLY A 183 -7.84 -4.24 -0.51
CA GLY A 183 -6.56 -4.48 0.16
C GLY A 183 -5.87 -3.26 0.79
N LEU A 184 -6.16 -2.04 0.34
CA LEU A 184 -5.65 -0.79 0.91
C LEU A 184 -6.76 -0.02 1.64
N GLY A 185 -7.97 0.03 1.07
CA GLY A 185 -9.04 0.88 1.61
C GLY A 185 -9.49 0.51 3.00
N HIS A 186 -9.53 -0.79 3.36
CA HIS A 186 -9.85 -1.21 4.72
C HIS A 186 -8.81 -0.75 5.76
N ILE A 187 -7.53 -0.60 5.36
CA ILE A 187 -6.48 -0.04 6.20
C ILE A 187 -6.65 1.48 6.32
N GLY A 188 -6.88 2.16 5.18
CA GLY A 188 -7.09 3.60 5.14
C GLY A 188 -8.28 4.06 5.99
N LEU A 189 -9.36 3.27 5.99
CA LEU A 189 -10.54 3.52 6.82
C LEU A 189 -10.18 3.51 8.32
N GLN A 190 -9.49 2.46 8.78
CA GLN A 190 -9.04 2.34 10.18
C GLN A 190 -8.06 3.46 10.56
N CYS A 191 -7.14 3.82 9.66
CA CYS A 191 -6.24 4.95 9.91
C CYS A 191 -7.00 6.27 10.07
N LEU A 192 -8.04 6.52 9.28
CA LEU A 192 -8.89 7.70 9.44
C LEU A 192 -9.67 7.68 10.75
N ASP A 193 -10.20 6.52 11.17
CA ASP A 193 -10.91 6.35 12.42
C ASP A 193 -10.01 6.69 13.63
N GLU A 194 -8.79 6.15 13.63
CA GLU A 194 -7.83 6.37 14.71
C GLU A 194 -7.24 7.79 14.75
N MET A 195 -7.20 8.50 13.63
CA MET A 195 -6.53 9.80 13.54
C MET A 195 -7.47 10.98 13.44
N SER A 196 -8.78 10.78 13.30
CA SER A 196 -9.75 11.88 13.13
C SER A 196 -11.02 11.68 13.95
N ALA A 197 -11.88 12.69 13.97
CA ALA A 197 -13.23 12.61 14.50
C ALA A 197 -14.25 12.95 13.37
N ALA A 198 -13.94 12.54 12.16
CA ALA A 198 -14.79 12.72 10.98
C ALA A 198 -15.86 11.62 10.91
N ASP A 199 -16.96 11.91 10.21
CA ASP A 199 -17.94 10.91 9.84
C ASP A 199 -17.40 10.11 8.64
N LEU A 200 -17.12 8.81 8.85
CA LEU A 200 -16.52 7.94 7.83
C LEU A 200 -17.60 7.31 6.94
N VAL A 201 -17.47 7.51 5.64
CA VAL A 201 -18.36 6.97 4.61
C VAL A 201 -17.58 6.02 3.72
N ALA A 202 -17.97 4.75 3.66
CA ALA A 202 -17.34 3.74 2.82
C ALA A 202 -18.18 3.48 1.55
N VAL A 203 -17.54 3.51 0.38
CA VAL A 203 -18.18 3.25 -0.92
C VAL A 203 -17.54 2.02 -1.54
N ASP A 204 -18.30 0.94 -1.74
CA ASP A 204 -17.83 -0.27 -2.41
C ASP A 204 -18.98 -1.01 -3.12
N ILE A 205 -18.67 -1.64 -4.25
CA ILE A 205 -19.63 -2.47 -5.00
C ILE A 205 -19.91 -3.82 -4.32
N LYS A 206 -18.96 -4.36 -3.53
CA LYS A 206 -19.09 -5.66 -2.87
C LYS A 206 -19.78 -5.50 -1.53
N GLU A 207 -20.82 -6.31 -1.27
CA GLU A 207 -21.51 -6.32 0.02
C GLU A 207 -20.57 -6.75 1.17
N SER A 208 -19.70 -7.73 0.93
CA SER A 208 -18.71 -8.17 1.94
C SER A 208 -17.73 -7.06 2.33
N ALA A 209 -17.30 -6.22 1.38
CA ALA A 209 -16.42 -5.09 1.65
C ALA A 209 -17.15 -3.98 2.45
N ARG A 210 -18.41 -3.71 2.14
CA ARG A 210 -19.23 -2.76 2.93
C ARG A 210 -19.48 -3.26 4.35
N GLN A 211 -19.75 -4.56 4.53
CA GLN A 211 -19.91 -5.14 5.87
C GLN A 211 -18.57 -5.06 6.65
N LEU A 212 -17.45 -5.35 6.01
CA LEU A 212 -16.13 -5.17 6.62
C LEU A 212 -15.92 -3.70 7.04
N ALA A 213 -16.30 -2.74 6.21
CA ALA A 213 -16.18 -1.33 6.55
C ALA A 213 -17.01 -0.96 7.81
N GLU A 214 -18.23 -1.48 7.94
CA GLU A 214 -19.06 -1.27 9.15
C GLU A 214 -18.37 -1.86 10.39
N ASP A 215 -17.81 -3.07 10.28
CA ASP A 215 -17.12 -3.74 11.39
C ASP A 215 -15.83 -2.99 11.78
N LEU A 216 -15.23 -2.22 10.86
CA LEU A 216 -14.01 -1.42 11.04
C LEU A 216 -14.28 0.06 11.36
N GLY A 217 -15.51 0.45 11.65
CA GLY A 217 -15.83 1.80 12.14
C GLY A 217 -16.42 2.77 11.12
N ALA A 218 -16.76 2.34 9.90
CA ALA A 218 -17.51 3.21 8.98
C ALA A 218 -18.88 3.56 9.55
N HIS A 219 -19.21 4.84 9.56
CA HIS A 219 -20.50 5.33 10.03
C HIS A 219 -21.61 5.11 9.00
N TYR A 220 -21.24 5.12 7.72
CA TYR A 220 -22.14 4.93 6.58
C TYR A 220 -21.47 4.08 5.50
N THR A 221 -22.27 3.27 4.79
CA THR A 221 -21.82 2.48 3.65
C THR A 221 -22.72 2.72 2.44
N ILE A 222 -22.16 2.80 1.24
CA ILE A 222 -22.89 3.10 -0.02
C ILE A 222 -22.59 2.01 -1.05
N ASP A 223 -23.64 1.45 -1.67
CA ASP A 223 -23.52 0.63 -2.89
C ASP A 223 -23.75 1.51 -4.14
N PRO A 224 -22.70 1.92 -4.86
CA PRO A 224 -22.82 2.84 -6.00
C PRO A 224 -23.59 2.25 -7.20
N ARG A 225 -23.95 0.95 -7.15
CA ARG A 225 -24.78 0.31 -8.19
C ARG A 225 -26.29 0.50 -7.94
N SER A 226 -26.68 0.77 -6.70
CA SER A 226 -28.09 0.90 -6.28
C SER A 226 -28.43 2.27 -5.73
N GLU A 227 -27.43 3.05 -5.34
CA GLU A 227 -27.57 4.36 -4.71
C GLU A 227 -26.78 5.41 -5.50
N ASP A 228 -27.29 6.64 -5.54
CA ASP A 228 -26.54 7.77 -6.05
C ASP A 228 -25.62 8.29 -4.94
N VAL A 229 -24.29 8.16 -5.18
CA VAL A 229 -23.28 8.50 -4.18
C VAL A 229 -23.35 9.97 -3.79
N ALA A 230 -23.58 10.87 -4.76
CA ALA A 230 -23.64 12.31 -4.50
C ALA A 230 -24.89 12.68 -3.69
N ASP A 231 -26.05 12.08 -4.01
CA ASP A 231 -27.28 12.29 -3.25
C ASP A 231 -27.12 11.83 -1.78
N VAL A 232 -26.55 10.62 -1.56
CA VAL A 232 -26.35 10.10 -0.19
C VAL A 232 -25.35 10.95 0.60
N ILE A 233 -24.22 11.35 -0.01
CA ILE A 233 -23.24 12.22 0.66
C ILE A 233 -23.87 13.60 0.93
N GLY A 234 -24.67 14.13 0.00
CA GLY A 234 -25.43 15.35 0.21
C GLY A 234 -26.38 15.27 1.40
N ASP A 235 -27.10 14.17 1.57
CA ASP A 235 -28.01 13.95 2.70
C ASP A 235 -27.23 13.81 4.04
N ILE A 236 -26.10 13.10 4.06
CA ILE A 236 -25.26 12.93 5.26
C ILE A 236 -24.65 14.26 5.73
N THR A 237 -24.29 15.13 4.77
CA THR A 237 -23.55 16.38 5.04
C THR A 237 -24.42 17.64 5.03
N ASP A 238 -25.74 17.53 5.00
CA ASP A 238 -26.66 18.66 4.82
C ASP A 238 -26.32 19.52 3.57
N GLY A 239 -25.80 18.89 2.52
CA GLY A 239 -25.40 19.52 1.26
C GLY A 239 -24.00 20.16 1.27
N ALA A 240 -23.21 19.96 2.33
CA ALA A 240 -21.84 20.53 2.39
C ALA A 240 -20.84 19.75 1.51
N GLY A 241 -21.05 18.44 1.31
CA GLY A 241 -20.10 17.54 0.65
C GLY A 241 -19.03 16.99 1.58
N ALA A 242 -18.19 16.09 1.07
CA ALA A 242 -17.09 15.47 1.79
C ALA A 242 -15.87 16.40 1.84
N ALA A 243 -15.33 16.63 3.04
CA ALA A 243 -14.10 17.42 3.20
C ALA A 243 -12.88 16.69 2.62
N GLN A 244 -12.86 15.36 2.73
CA GLN A 244 -11.78 14.52 2.20
C GLN A 244 -12.36 13.27 1.53
N VAL A 245 -11.79 12.90 0.38
CA VAL A 245 -12.12 11.66 -0.35
C VAL A 245 -10.84 10.89 -0.58
N LEU A 246 -10.78 9.63 -0.18
CA LEU A 246 -9.65 8.72 -0.42
C LEU A 246 -10.09 7.66 -1.44
N ASP A 247 -9.58 7.76 -2.66
CA ASP A 247 -9.93 6.86 -3.76
C ASP A 247 -8.85 5.79 -3.97
N PHE A 248 -9.11 4.60 -3.44
CA PHE A 248 -8.24 3.43 -3.59
C PHE A 248 -8.52 2.63 -4.88
N VAL A 249 -9.48 3.06 -5.68
CA VAL A 249 -9.82 2.47 -6.98
C VAL A 249 -9.12 3.23 -8.12
N GLY A 250 -9.26 4.55 -8.15
CA GLY A 250 -8.64 5.42 -9.16
C GLY A 250 -9.13 5.14 -10.58
N ALA A 251 -10.39 4.75 -10.75
CA ALA A 251 -11.02 4.52 -12.05
C ALA A 251 -11.65 5.80 -12.61
N ASP A 252 -11.98 5.83 -13.90
CA ASP A 252 -12.65 6.97 -14.53
C ASP A 252 -13.97 7.30 -13.81
N GLU A 253 -14.70 6.27 -13.39
CA GLU A 253 -15.99 6.40 -12.69
C GLU A 253 -15.83 7.00 -11.29
N THR A 254 -14.77 6.65 -10.55
CA THR A 254 -14.55 7.15 -9.19
C THR A 254 -13.96 8.55 -9.19
N THR A 255 -13.05 8.85 -10.11
CA THR A 255 -12.50 10.22 -10.24
C THR A 255 -13.54 11.22 -10.74
N ALA A 256 -14.53 10.77 -11.54
CA ALA A 256 -15.63 11.61 -12.02
C ALA A 256 -16.64 12.00 -10.92
N LEU A 257 -16.63 11.33 -9.75
CA LEU A 257 -17.50 11.70 -8.62
C LEU A 257 -17.04 13.00 -7.93
N ALA A 258 -15.75 13.35 -8.03
CA ALA A 258 -15.16 14.43 -7.23
C ALA A 258 -15.94 15.76 -7.24
N PRO A 259 -16.39 16.32 -8.40
CA PRO A 259 -17.12 17.58 -8.42
C PRO A 259 -18.47 17.56 -7.68
N ASP A 260 -19.08 16.36 -7.60
CA ASP A 260 -20.41 16.17 -7.06
C ASP A 260 -20.41 15.79 -5.58
N ILE A 261 -19.29 15.22 -5.09
CA ILE A 261 -19.19 14.74 -3.70
C ILE A 261 -18.25 15.56 -2.82
N CYS A 262 -17.24 16.25 -3.38
CA CYS A 262 -16.31 17.07 -2.59
C CYS A 262 -16.97 18.34 -2.07
N ALA A 263 -16.72 18.67 -0.83
CA ALA A 263 -17.03 19.98 -0.27
C ALA A 263 -16.22 21.08 -0.98
N ALA A 264 -16.67 22.32 -0.89
CA ALA A 264 -15.86 23.44 -1.33
C ALA A 264 -14.55 23.53 -0.50
N GLY A 265 -13.42 23.52 -1.16
CA GLY A 265 -12.10 23.44 -0.52
C GLY A 265 -11.68 22.07 -0.04
N GLY A 266 -12.44 21.01 -0.37
CA GLY A 266 -12.09 19.64 -0.05
C GLY A 266 -11.02 19.04 -0.98
N ASP A 267 -10.46 17.90 -0.61
CA ASP A 267 -9.45 17.19 -1.41
C ASP A 267 -9.91 15.79 -1.80
N HIS A 268 -9.60 15.41 -3.05
CA HIS A 268 -9.75 14.05 -3.55
C HIS A 268 -8.36 13.41 -3.71
N HIS A 269 -8.03 12.52 -2.79
CA HIS A 269 -6.78 11.77 -2.78
C HIS A 269 -6.89 10.58 -3.71
N ILE A 270 -6.05 10.52 -4.74
CA ILE A 270 -5.95 9.41 -5.69
C ILE A 270 -4.85 8.47 -5.20
N ILE A 271 -5.20 7.23 -4.91
CA ILE A 271 -4.28 6.17 -4.47
C ILE A 271 -4.25 5.05 -5.50
N GLY A 272 -5.42 4.57 -5.95
CA GLY A 272 -5.53 3.65 -7.08
C GLY A 272 -5.15 4.34 -8.40
N TYR A 273 -4.69 3.57 -9.38
CA TYR A 273 -4.24 4.11 -10.67
C TYR A 273 -4.68 3.22 -11.83
N GLY A 274 -5.91 3.34 -12.27
CA GLY A 274 -6.45 2.57 -13.41
C GLY A 274 -7.15 3.45 -14.44
N GLY A 275 -7.48 4.68 -14.07
CA GLY A 275 -8.26 5.61 -14.87
C GLY A 275 -7.57 6.94 -15.15
N HIS A 276 -8.39 7.93 -15.51
CA HIS A 276 -7.97 9.27 -15.88
C HIS A 276 -8.80 10.31 -15.11
N ILE A 277 -8.22 11.49 -14.91
CA ILE A 277 -8.94 12.65 -14.40
C ILE A 277 -9.39 13.48 -15.61
N HIS A 278 -10.70 13.62 -15.80
CA HIS A 278 -11.29 14.30 -16.95
C HIS A 278 -11.98 15.64 -16.59
N GLU A 279 -11.70 16.17 -15.38
CA GLU A 279 -12.40 17.32 -14.87
C GLU A 279 -12.02 18.64 -15.58
N PRO A 280 -13.01 19.48 -15.96
CA PRO A 280 -12.71 20.80 -16.51
C PRO A 280 -12.12 21.70 -15.41
N ALA A 281 -11.13 22.50 -15.78
CA ALA A 281 -10.50 23.46 -14.85
C ALA A 281 -11.50 24.40 -14.14
N GLN A 282 -12.66 24.67 -14.78
CA GLN A 282 -13.72 25.50 -14.18
C GLN A 282 -14.36 24.82 -12.96
N ALA A 283 -14.51 23.48 -12.96
CA ALA A 283 -15.07 22.74 -11.81
C ALA A 283 -14.13 22.88 -10.60
N LEU A 284 -12.83 22.64 -10.80
CA LEU A 284 -11.81 22.81 -9.75
C LEU A 284 -11.79 24.24 -9.19
N VAL A 285 -11.86 25.27 -10.07
CA VAL A 285 -11.83 26.67 -9.63
C VAL A 285 -13.11 27.05 -8.87
N ASN A 286 -14.28 26.57 -9.32
CA ASN A 286 -15.54 26.93 -8.69
C ASN A 286 -15.74 26.23 -7.32
N GLY A 287 -15.30 24.97 -7.21
CA GLY A 287 -15.35 24.21 -5.97
C GLY A 287 -14.15 24.45 -5.07
N GLU A 288 -13.06 25.04 -5.60
CA GLU A 288 -11.77 25.17 -4.91
C GLU A 288 -11.25 23.84 -4.33
N PHE A 289 -11.68 22.71 -4.93
CA PHE A 289 -11.22 21.39 -4.54
C PHE A 289 -9.99 20.94 -5.33
N ALA A 290 -9.21 19.97 -4.80
CA ALA A 290 -8.01 19.49 -5.44
C ALA A 290 -7.98 17.97 -5.61
N PHE A 291 -7.29 17.49 -6.67
CA PHE A 291 -6.84 16.11 -6.77
C PHE A 291 -5.40 16.00 -6.26
N GLN A 292 -5.16 15.06 -5.35
CA GLN A 292 -3.84 14.80 -4.78
C GLN A 292 -3.42 13.35 -5.03
N GLY A 293 -2.35 13.14 -5.80
CA GLY A 293 -1.74 11.82 -5.96
C GLY A 293 -1.02 11.39 -4.67
N ASN A 294 -1.08 10.08 -4.36
CA ASN A 294 -0.40 9.48 -3.23
C ASN A 294 0.37 8.24 -3.68
N ILE A 295 1.60 8.09 -3.21
CA ILE A 295 2.45 6.96 -3.53
C ILE A 295 3.26 6.55 -2.31
N VAL A 296 3.20 5.26 -1.94
CA VAL A 296 3.95 4.71 -0.79
C VAL A 296 3.79 5.61 0.45
N GLY A 297 4.85 5.91 1.15
CA GLY A 297 4.92 6.81 2.29
C GLY A 297 6.36 6.94 2.79
N ARG A 298 6.55 7.72 3.84
CA ARG A 298 7.86 7.97 4.44
C ARG A 298 8.24 6.83 5.38
N TYR A 299 9.52 6.58 5.54
CA TYR A 299 10.02 5.64 6.56
C TYR A 299 9.43 5.93 7.96
N ALA A 300 9.35 7.20 8.36
CA ALA A 300 8.75 7.58 9.64
C ALA A 300 7.26 7.23 9.74
N GLU A 301 6.53 7.28 8.63
CA GLU A 301 5.11 6.91 8.60
C GLU A 301 4.89 5.40 8.75
N LEU A 302 5.82 4.58 8.23
CA LEU A 302 5.79 3.15 8.51
C LEU A 302 6.06 2.86 10.00
N GLN A 303 6.97 3.60 10.65
CA GLN A 303 7.17 3.47 12.10
C GLN A 303 5.92 3.85 12.91
N GLU A 304 5.22 4.91 12.49
CA GLU A 304 3.96 5.32 13.13
C GLU A 304 2.86 4.26 12.93
N LEU A 305 2.77 3.68 11.74
CA LEU A 305 1.81 2.61 11.45
C LEU A 305 2.11 1.34 12.27
N VAL A 306 3.38 0.93 12.39
CA VAL A 306 3.79 -0.19 13.27
C VAL A 306 3.34 0.05 14.71
N ALA A 307 3.41 1.30 15.20
CA ALA A 307 2.94 1.63 16.54
C ALA A 307 1.40 1.56 16.68
N LEU A 308 0.64 1.77 15.61
CA LEU A 308 -0.82 1.53 15.62
C LEU A 308 -1.13 0.04 15.61
N VAL A 309 -0.40 -0.76 14.83
CA VAL A 309 -0.54 -2.22 14.81
C VAL A 309 -0.21 -2.83 16.18
N GLU A 310 0.86 -2.39 16.85
CA GLU A 310 1.21 -2.82 18.22
C GLU A 310 0.06 -2.59 19.23
N ARG A 311 -0.76 -1.57 19.00
CA ARG A 311 -1.92 -1.22 19.84
C ARG A 311 -3.22 -1.89 19.40
N GLU A 312 -3.17 -2.76 18.40
CA GLU A 312 -4.35 -3.39 17.80
C GLU A 312 -5.36 -2.34 17.27
N ALA A 313 -4.86 -1.16 16.84
CA ALA A 313 -5.68 -0.06 16.32
C ALA A 313 -5.88 -0.14 14.80
N VAL A 314 -5.01 -0.86 14.11
CA VAL A 314 -5.12 -1.16 12.68
C VAL A 314 -4.85 -2.64 12.46
N ASP A 315 -5.86 -3.36 12.03
CA ASP A 315 -5.81 -4.79 11.76
C ASP A 315 -5.75 -5.09 10.26
N LEU A 316 -4.99 -6.13 9.90
CA LEU A 316 -4.97 -6.70 8.56
C LEU A 316 -5.75 -8.00 8.50
N HIS A 317 -6.65 -8.08 7.55
CA HIS A 317 -7.23 -9.36 7.17
C HIS A 317 -6.29 -10.05 6.16
N THR A 318 -5.53 -11.08 6.59
CA THR A 318 -4.51 -11.75 5.78
C THR A 318 -4.84 -13.22 5.52
N THR A 319 -4.44 -13.73 4.35
CA THR A 319 -4.43 -15.15 4.02
C THR A 319 -3.03 -15.53 3.56
N ARG A 320 -2.43 -16.54 4.21
CA ARG A 320 -1.05 -16.99 3.91
C ARG A 320 -1.05 -18.08 2.84
N TYR A 321 -0.06 -18.01 1.95
CA TYR A 321 0.18 -18.95 0.86
C TYR A 321 1.65 -19.32 0.80
N ASP A 322 1.95 -20.59 0.48
CA ASP A 322 3.34 -21.02 0.24
C ASP A 322 3.93 -20.33 -1.02
N LEU A 323 5.26 -20.25 -1.09
CA LEU A 323 5.96 -19.67 -2.25
C LEU A 323 5.57 -20.37 -3.58
N ASP A 324 5.26 -21.66 -3.55
CA ASP A 324 4.84 -22.41 -4.75
C ASP A 324 3.46 -21.97 -5.29
N ALA A 325 2.68 -21.24 -4.50
CA ALA A 325 1.33 -20.77 -4.87
C ALA A 325 1.31 -19.37 -5.51
N VAL A 326 2.47 -18.75 -5.81
CA VAL A 326 2.55 -17.36 -6.33
C VAL A 326 1.66 -17.11 -7.55
N ASN A 327 1.62 -18.03 -8.52
CA ASN A 327 0.79 -17.88 -9.71
C ASN A 327 -0.71 -18.07 -9.40
N GLU A 328 -1.06 -18.92 -8.46
CA GLU A 328 -2.45 -19.06 -7.96
C GLU A 328 -2.92 -17.75 -7.29
N VAL A 329 -2.05 -17.12 -6.51
CA VAL A 329 -2.36 -15.84 -5.84
C VAL A 329 -2.52 -14.72 -6.87
N ALA A 330 -1.65 -14.65 -7.89
CA ALA A 330 -1.76 -13.71 -8.99
C ALA A 330 -3.12 -13.81 -9.71
N GLU A 331 -3.53 -15.03 -10.07
CA GLU A 331 -4.81 -15.31 -10.73
C GLU A 331 -6.01 -14.97 -9.83
N LYS A 332 -5.98 -15.36 -8.56
CA LYS A 332 -7.04 -15.03 -7.60
C LYS A 332 -7.22 -13.53 -7.41
N LEU A 333 -6.11 -12.78 -7.34
CA LEU A 333 -6.17 -11.33 -7.19
C LEU A 333 -6.78 -10.67 -8.43
N GLU A 334 -6.39 -11.10 -9.63
CA GLU A 334 -6.96 -10.61 -10.89
C GLU A 334 -8.48 -10.80 -10.96
N HIS A 335 -8.97 -11.95 -10.46
CA HIS A 335 -10.40 -12.26 -10.41
C HIS A 335 -11.13 -11.64 -9.20
N GLY A 336 -10.42 -10.93 -8.32
CA GLY A 336 -10.99 -10.34 -7.11
C GLY A 336 -11.47 -11.37 -6.09
N GLU A 337 -10.81 -12.54 -6.04
CA GLU A 337 -11.11 -13.65 -5.14
C GLU A 337 -10.28 -13.62 -3.85
N ILE A 338 -9.43 -12.61 -3.67
CA ILE A 338 -8.71 -12.36 -2.43
C ILE A 338 -9.53 -11.42 -1.55
N ASP A 339 -9.91 -11.88 -0.36
CA ASP A 339 -10.47 -11.04 0.68
C ASP A 339 -9.33 -10.53 1.59
N GLY A 340 -9.21 -9.21 1.74
CA GLY A 340 -8.10 -8.58 2.48
C GLY A 340 -6.77 -8.63 1.71
N ARG A 341 -5.74 -9.27 2.30
CA ARG A 341 -4.39 -9.34 1.75
C ARG A 341 -3.89 -10.79 1.64
N ALA A 342 -3.31 -11.14 0.50
CA ALA A 342 -2.54 -12.38 0.35
C ALA A 342 -1.08 -12.15 0.81
N VAL A 343 -0.52 -13.11 1.55
CA VAL A 343 0.87 -13.08 2.03
C VAL A 343 1.56 -14.38 1.61
N ILE A 344 2.65 -14.24 0.88
CA ILE A 344 3.53 -15.35 0.52
C ILE A 344 4.48 -15.63 1.69
N THR A 345 4.54 -16.89 2.13
CA THR A 345 5.47 -17.39 3.15
C THR A 345 6.47 -18.32 2.45
N PRO A 346 7.72 -17.91 2.21
CA PRO A 346 8.73 -18.67 1.48
C PRO A 346 9.20 -19.95 2.17
#